data_5ce35b0ce08492a08127f344f4ef81c0
#
_entry.id   5ce35b0ce08492a08127f344f4ef81c0
#
_cell.length_a   1.000
_cell.length_b   1.000
_cell.length_c   1.000
_cell.angle_alpha   90.00
_cell.angle_beta   90.00
_cell.angle_gamma   90.00
#
_symmetry.space_group_name_H-M   'P 1'
#
loop_
_entity.id
_entity.type
_entity.pdbx_description
1 polymer ?
#
loop_
_entity_poly.entity_id
_entity_poly.type
_entity_poly.pdbx_seq_one_letter_code
_entity_poly.pdbx_strand_id
1 'polypeptide(L)' 'SRLERIMVGSAAAVIAGLVSIILTLIN' A
#
# COMPACT_ATOMS: atom_id res chain seq x y z
N SER A 1 -6.06 9.82 -15.55
CA SER A 1 -7.19 8.99 -15.94
C SER A 1 -7.64 8.10 -14.78
N ARG A 2 -8.80 7.50 -14.93
CA ARG A 2 -9.38 6.62 -13.92
C ARG A 2 -8.50 5.37 -13.71
N LEU A 3 -8.02 4.81 -14.82
CA LEU A 3 -7.13 3.63 -14.77
C LEU A 3 -5.83 3.94 -14.05
N GLU A 4 -5.24 5.07 -14.33
CA GLU A 4 -4.02 5.51 -13.67
C GLU A 4 -4.24 5.66 -12.18
N ARG A 5 -5.36 6.24 -11.78
CA ARG A 5 -5.71 6.44 -10.38
C ARG A 5 -5.87 5.10 -9.65
N ILE A 6 -6.49 4.13 -10.30
CA ILE A 6 -6.67 2.79 -9.75
C ILE A 6 -5.32 2.11 -9.56
N MET A 7 -4.44 2.21 -10.55
CA MET A 7 -3.09 1.63 -10.47
C MET A 7 -2.29 2.22 -9.31
N VAL A 8 -2.26 3.54 -9.22
CA VAL A 8 -1.51 4.24 -8.17
C VAL A 8 -2.11 3.92 -6.80
N GLY A 9 -3.43 3.93 -6.69
CA GLY A 9 -4.11 3.62 -5.44
C GLY A 9 -3.84 2.20 -4.94
N SER A 10 -3.85 1.22 -5.84
CA SER A 10 -3.58 -0.17 -5.48
C SER A 10 -2.12 -0.37 -5.05
N ALA A 11 -1.18 0.25 -5.76
CA ALA A 11 0.23 0.18 -5.40
C ALA A 11 0.47 0.79 -4.01
N ALA A 12 -0.13 1.94 -3.74
CA ALA A 12 -0.03 2.59 -2.44
C ALA A 12 -0.61 1.73 -1.32
N ALA A 13 -1.74 1.08 -1.59
CA ALA A 13 -2.38 0.19 -0.61
C ALA A 13 -1.50 -1.01 -0.27
N VAL A 14 -0.86 -1.61 -1.27
CA VAL A 14 0.05 -2.75 -1.06
C VAL A 14 1.24 -2.33 -0.21
N ILE A 15 1.86 -1.20 -0.56
CA ILE A 15 3.01 -0.69 0.18
C ILE A 15 2.63 -0.38 1.63
N ALA A 16 1.51 0.30 1.84
CA ALA A 16 1.02 0.63 3.18
C ALA A 16 0.73 -0.64 4.00
N GLY A 17 0.15 -1.66 3.38
CA GLY A 17 -0.12 -2.94 4.03
C GLY A 17 1.16 -3.63 4.49
N LEU A 18 2.18 -3.67 3.63
CA LEU A 18 3.46 -4.29 3.96
C LEU A 18 4.17 -3.53 5.09
N VAL A 19 4.17 -2.20 5.03
CA VAL A 19 4.75 -1.37 6.08
C VAL A 19 4.06 -1.62 7.41
N SER A 20 2.73 -1.72 7.41
CA SER A 20 1.96 -1.98 8.63
C SER A 20 2.33 -3.33 9.25
N ILE A 21 2.52 -4.36 8.44
CA ILE A 21 2.93 -5.68 8.92
C ILE A 21 4.31 -5.61 9.58
N ILE A 22 5.24 -4.94 8.92
CA ILE A 22 6.61 -4.78 9.44
C ILE A 22 6.59 -4.06 10.79
N LEU A 23 5.82 -2.98 10.90
CA LEU A 23 5.70 -2.22 12.14
C LEU A 23 5.10 -3.08 13.26
N THR A 24 4.13 -3.90 12.95
CA THR A 24 3.50 -4.80 13.92
C THR A 24 4.51 -5.83 14.44
N LEU A 25 5.36 -6.37 13.57
CA LEU A 25 6.37 -7.34 13.95
C LEU A 25 7.47 -6.73 14.81
N ILE A 26 7.84 -5.49 14.51
CA ILE A 26 8.87 -4.78 15.28
C ILE A 26 8.34 -4.32 16.62
N ASN A 27 7.09 -3.85 16.62
CA ASN A 27 6.47 -3.28 17.80
C ASN A 27 5.62 -4.33 18.52
#